data_5753b5177a3d8b8f0ee8004a80f33d6f
#
_entry.id   5753b5177a3d8b8f0ee8004a80f33d6f
#
_cell.length_a   1.000
_cell.length_b   1.000
_cell.length_c   1.000
_cell.angle_alpha   90.00
_cell.angle_beta   90.00
_cell.angle_gamma   90.00
#
_symmetry.space_group_name_H-M   'P 1'
#
loop_
_entity.id
_entity.type
_entity.pdbx_description
1 polymer ?
#
loop_
_entity_poly.entity_id
_entity_poly.type
_entity_poly.pdbx_seq_one_letter_code
_entity_poly.pdbx_strand_id
1 'polypeptide(L)'
;ITPDGQEFDLDGISNDINGTQSHAEIIAIVEKHFSIASVSVVRTPQLKEGELSISAHYDPESDEEGNTAVFITLVFSEEGSASFTWSENSKKYFLNKLKDALKHEVLHMKQFRDRGFHSGSEGYGDSDTEHEYMSRPDEIEAYAMNIGDEFIRKVGKDGAVDLLRMAKKTAQFKTKVGQFLSPDLLAYFALFNWDTNHPVIKRLLKKIYQHIQEQ
;
A
#
# COMPACT_ATOMS: atom_id res chain seq x y z
N ILE A 1 8.53 -9.93 1.16
CA ILE A 1 8.65 -11.35 1.56
C ILE A 1 7.29 -11.80 2.05
N THR A 2 6.80 -12.93 1.54
CA THR A 2 5.57 -13.59 2.02
C THR A 2 5.77 -14.12 3.46
N PRO A 3 4.69 -14.48 4.20
CA PRO A 3 4.82 -15.12 5.51
C PRO A 3 5.67 -16.38 5.49
N ASP A 4 5.68 -17.09 4.37
CA ASP A 4 6.48 -18.31 4.16
C ASP A 4 7.93 -18.03 3.70
N GLY A 5 8.35 -16.77 3.70
CA GLY A 5 9.72 -16.36 3.38
C GLY A 5 10.05 -16.21 1.90
N GLN A 6 9.08 -16.34 0.99
CA GLN A 6 9.31 -16.10 -0.44
C GLN A 6 9.46 -14.59 -0.72
N GLU A 7 10.42 -14.23 -1.54
CA GLU A 7 10.51 -12.87 -2.08
C GLU A 7 9.48 -12.65 -3.19
N PHE A 8 8.97 -11.42 -3.29
CA PHE A 8 8.13 -11.03 -4.42
C PHE A 8 8.99 -10.95 -5.69
N ASP A 9 8.61 -11.68 -6.72
CA ASP A 9 9.32 -11.66 -8.02
C ASP A 9 8.96 -10.43 -8.85
N LEU A 10 9.32 -9.27 -8.32
CA LEU A 10 9.10 -7.99 -8.99
C LEU A 10 9.98 -7.83 -10.23
N ASP A 11 11.15 -8.45 -10.24
CA ASP A 11 12.05 -8.43 -11.39
C ASP A 11 11.47 -9.26 -12.56
N GLY A 12 10.85 -10.40 -12.27
CA GLY A 12 10.12 -11.17 -13.25
C GLY A 12 8.97 -10.39 -13.88
N ILE A 13 8.13 -9.74 -13.05
CA ILE A 13 7.09 -8.83 -13.55
C ILE A 13 7.70 -7.70 -14.38
N SER A 14 8.76 -7.06 -13.87
CA SER A 14 9.44 -5.98 -14.60
C SER A 14 9.92 -6.38 -15.99
N ASN A 15 10.35 -7.61 -16.15
CA ASN A 15 10.80 -8.14 -17.46
C ASN A 15 9.63 -8.45 -18.39
N ASP A 16 8.51 -8.94 -17.83
CA ASP A 16 7.34 -9.37 -18.59
C ASP A 16 6.43 -8.20 -19.01
N ILE A 17 6.40 -7.09 -18.26
CA ILE A 17 5.63 -5.89 -18.63
C ILE A 17 6.42 -5.00 -19.59
N ASN A 18 5.94 -4.85 -20.82
CA ASN A 18 6.56 -4.01 -21.84
C ASN A 18 5.59 -3.62 -22.95
N GLY A 19 5.93 -2.57 -23.70
CA GLY A 19 5.14 -2.12 -24.86
C GLY A 19 3.68 -1.82 -24.49
N THR A 20 2.75 -2.24 -25.34
CA THR A 20 1.31 -2.16 -25.09
C THR A 20 0.77 -3.56 -24.81
N GLN A 21 0.11 -3.73 -23.70
CA GLN A 21 -0.45 -5.01 -23.26
C GLN A 21 -1.92 -4.85 -22.89
N SER A 22 -2.71 -5.85 -23.21
CA SER A 22 -4.11 -5.92 -22.76
C SER A 22 -4.18 -6.08 -21.23
N HIS A 23 -5.28 -5.64 -20.63
CA HIS A 23 -5.50 -5.82 -19.19
C HIS A 23 -5.44 -7.31 -18.80
N ALA A 24 -5.92 -8.22 -19.66
CA ALA A 24 -5.86 -9.66 -19.42
C ALA A 24 -4.41 -10.19 -19.39
N GLU A 25 -3.52 -9.69 -20.27
CA GLU A 25 -2.10 -10.03 -20.23
C GLU A 25 -1.43 -9.52 -18.96
N ILE A 26 -1.78 -8.30 -18.50
CA ILE A 26 -1.23 -7.74 -17.26
C ILE A 26 -1.66 -8.58 -16.05
N ILE A 27 -2.94 -8.98 -15.98
CA ILE A 27 -3.43 -9.91 -14.93
C ILE A 27 -2.59 -11.19 -14.93
N ALA A 28 -2.48 -11.85 -16.08
CA ALA A 28 -1.77 -13.11 -16.20
C ALA A 28 -0.29 -13.01 -15.80
N ILE A 29 0.37 -11.88 -16.10
CA ILE A 29 1.74 -11.61 -15.67
C ILE A 29 1.81 -11.51 -14.15
N VAL A 30 0.94 -10.72 -13.52
CA VAL A 30 0.97 -10.54 -12.06
C VAL A 30 0.69 -11.87 -11.36
N GLU A 31 -0.35 -12.61 -11.76
CA GLU A 31 -0.69 -13.91 -11.16
C GLU A 31 0.40 -14.97 -11.36
N LYS A 32 1.09 -14.97 -12.50
CA LYS A 32 2.24 -15.86 -12.77
C LYS A 32 3.35 -15.67 -11.72
N HIS A 33 3.60 -14.44 -11.30
CA HIS A 33 4.67 -14.11 -10.37
C HIS A 33 4.23 -14.03 -8.90
N PHE A 34 2.90 -14.06 -8.64
CA PHE A 34 2.32 -14.02 -7.28
C PHE A 34 1.23 -15.08 -7.11
N SER A 35 1.64 -16.31 -6.83
CA SER A 35 0.71 -17.44 -6.63
C SER A 35 -0.20 -17.30 -5.40
N ILE A 36 0.10 -16.36 -4.50
CA ILE A 36 -0.70 -16.10 -3.29
C ILE A 36 -1.81 -15.06 -3.53
N ALA A 37 -1.86 -14.44 -4.70
CA ALA A 37 -2.79 -13.37 -5.00
C ALA A 37 -3.69 -13.72 -6.18
N SER A 38 -4.93 -13.28 -6.10
CA SER A 38 -5.86 -13.21 -7.23
C SER A 38 -5.93 -11.78 -7.75
N VAL A 39 -5.93 -11.59 -9.06
CA VAL A 39 -5.88 -10.26 -9.68
C VAL A 39 -7.15 -10.00 -10.47
N SER A 40 -7.74 -8.84 -10.24
CA SER A 40 -8.90 -8.34 -10.99
C SER A 40 -8.59 -6.98 -11.63
N VAL A 41 -9.39 -6.60 -12.61
CA VAL A 41 -9.31 -5.28 -13.25
C VAL A 41 -10.64 -4.56 -13.13
N VAL A 42 -10.56 -3.29 -12.75
CA VAL A 42 -11.68 -2.35 -12.78
C VAL A 42 -11.33 -1.18 -13.71
N ARG A 43 -12.29 -0.67 -14.42
CA ARG A 43 -12.16 0.57 -15.22
C ARG A 43 -12.99 1.66 -14.59
N THR A 44 -12.48 2.89 -14.58
CA THR A 44 -13.12 4.02 -13.91
C THR A 44 -12.95 5.33 -14.69
N PRO A 45 -13.95 6.21 -14.67
CA PRO A 45 -13.84 7.55 -15.25
C PRO A 45 -13.00 8.51 -14.40
N GLN A 46 -12.63 8.14 -13.16
CA GLN A 46 -11.80 8.97 -12.28
C GLN A 46 -10.32 9.03 -12.70
N LEU A 47 -9.88 8.06 -13.49
CA LEU A 47 -8.52 8.02 -14.04
C LEU A 47 -8.51 8.50 -15.48
N LYS A 48 -7.49 9.23 -15.87
CA LYS A 48 -7.25 9.62 -17.25
C LYS A 48 -6.60 8.49 -18.03
N GLU A 49 -6.70 8.55 -19.36
CA GLU A 49 -5.98 7.61 -20.22
C GLU A 49 -4.47 7.61 -19.89
N GLY A 50 -3.89 6.42 -19.75
CA GLY A 50 -2.49 6.22 -19.35
C GLY A 50 -2.23 6.33 -17.85
N GLU A 51 -3.24 6.57 -17.02
CA GLU A 51 -3.14 6.47 -15.57
C GLU A 51 -3.58 5.08 -15.09
N LEU A 52 -2.98 4.63 -14.01
CA LEU A 52 -3.36 3.41 -13.30
C LEU A 52 -3.30 3.60 -11.79
N SER A 53 -4.11 2.85 -11.07
CA SER A 53 -4.05 2.72 -9.61
C SER A 53 -4.10 1.25 -9.23
N ILE A 54 -3.65 0.96 -8.01
CA ILE A 54 -3.64 -0.40 -7.46
C ILE A 54 -4.25 -0.31 -6.06
N SER A 55 -5.17 -1.22 -5.78
CA SER A 55 -5.60 -1.54 -4.44
C SER A 55 -5.42 -3.03 -4.17
N ALA A 56 -5.26 -3.40 -2.92
CA ALA A 56 -5.25 -4.77 -2.51
C ALA A 56 -6.01 -4.92 -1.18
N HIS A 57 -6.42 -6.14 -0.86
CA HIS A 57 -6.94 -6.47 0.44
C HIS A 57 -6.60 -7.93 0.79
N TYR A 58 -6.47 -8.20 2.07
CA TYR A 58 -6.31 -9.51 2.62
C TYR A 58 -7.64 -10.00 3.23
N ASP A 59 -8.00 -11.24 2.93
CA ASP A 59 -9.18 -11.91 3.46
C ASP A 59 -8.76 -13.02 4.43
N PRO A 60 -8.93 -12.81 5.76
CA PRO A 60 -8.53 -13.78 6.76
C PRO A 60 -9.36 -15.08 6.73
N GLU A 61 -10.62 -15.03 6.30
CA GLU A 61 -11.46 -16.21 6.19
C GLU A 61 -10.96 -17.16 5.09
N SER A 62 -10.64 -16.60 3.92
CA SER A 62 -10.04 -17.36 2.83
C SER A 62 -8.66 -17.94 3.22
N ASP A 63 -7.86 -17.22 3.99
CA ASP A 63 -6.56 -17.71 4.47
C ASP A 63 -6.70 -18.85 5.48
N GLU A 64 -7.64 -18.74 6.42
CA GLU A 64 -7.95 -19.80 7.40
C GLU A 64 -8.42 -21.10 6.70
N GLU A 65 -9.17 -20.98 5.62
CA GLU A 65 -9.62 -22.10 4.78
C GLU A 65 -8.50 -22.66 3.87
N GLY A 66 -7.35 -22.03 3.79
CA GLY A 66 -6.24 -22.41 2.92
C GLY A 66 -6.45 -22.04 1.45
N ASN A 67 -7.32 -21.08 1.17
CA ASN A 67 -7.58 -20.52 -0.15
C ASN A 67 -6.67 -19.33 -0.47
N THR A 68 -6.78 -18.80 -1.70
CA THR A 68 -6.15 -17.52 -2.07
C THR A 68 -6.75 -16.41 -1.22
N ALA A 69 -5.89 -15.68 -0.50
CA ALA A 69 -6.30 -14.73 0.52
C ALA A 69 -5.91 -13.27 0.24
N VAL A 70 -5.06 -13.03 -0.74
CA VAL A 70 -4.70 -11.67 -1.17
C VAL A 70 -5.36 -11.38 -2.50
N PHE A 71 -6.11 -10.30 -2.55
CA PHE A 71 -6.83 -9.86 -3.74
C PHE A 71 -6.28 -8.50 -4.20
N ILE A 72 -5.82 -8.44 -5.44
CA ILE A 72 -5.27 -7.23 -6.07
C ILE A 72 -6.28 -6.73 -7.09
N THR A 73 -6.62 -5.45 -7.03
CA THR A 73 -7.42 -4.78 -8.03
C THR A 73 -6.57 -3.75 -8.78
N LEU A 74 -6.38 -4.00 -10.06
CA LEU A 74 -5.76 -3.04 -10.98
C LEU A 74 -6.83 -2.12 -11.54
N VAL A 75 -6.69 -0.83 -11.34
CA VAL A 75 -7.68 0.16 -11.77
C VAL A 75 -7.10 0.95 -12.93
N PHE A 76 -7.81 0.94 -14.06
CA PHE A 76 -7.45 1.67 -15.27
C PHE A 76 -8.52 2.67 -15.67
N SER A 77 -8.19 3.58 -16.57
CA SER A 77 -9.16 4.51 -17.16
C SER A 77 -10.24 3.78 -17.96
N GLU A 78 -11.47 4.29 -17.93
CA GLU A 78 -12.51 3.90 -18.87
C GLU A 78 -12.26 4.46 -20.28
N GLU A 79 -11.46 5.51 -20.40
CA GLU A 79 -11.08 6.10 -21.68
C GLU A 79 -10.09 5.17 -22.42
N GLY A 80 -10.27 5.06 -23.72
CA GLY A 80 -9.41 4.26 -24.59
C GLY A 80 -9.72 2.75 -24.60
N SER A 81 -8.76 1.95 -25.06
CA SER A 81 -8.88 0.50 -25.21
C SER A 81 -8.64 -0.24 -23.88
N ALA A 82 -9.05 -1.52 -23.82
CA ALA A 82 -8.74 -2.39 -22.66
C ALA A 82 -7.27 -2.85 -22.67
N SER A 83 -6.36 -1.89 -22.85
CA SER A 83 -4.91 -2.10 -22.88
C SER A 83 -4.20 -0.92 -22.21
N PHE A 84 -2.94 -1.15 -21.79
CA PHE A 84 -2.10 -0.15 -21.19
C PHE A 84 -0.73 -0.12 -21.89
N THR A 85 -0.23 1.09 -22.16
CA THR A 85 1.10 1.28 -22.76
C THR A 85 2.11 1.67 -21.70
N TRP A 86 3.10 0.82 -21.52
CA TRP A 86 4.13 0.99 -20.50
C TRP A 86 5.21 1.98 -20.95
N SER A 87 5.43 3.00 -20.14
CA SER A 87 6.64 3.81 -20.12
C SER A 87 7.52 3.39 -18.94
N GLU A 88 8.79 3.76 -18.94
CA GLU A 88 9.68 3.51 -17.79
C GLU A 88 9.13 4.09 -16.49
N ASN A 89 8.50 5.27 -16.54
CA ASN A 89 7.91 5.92 -15.38
C ASN A 89 6.67 5.18 -14.87
N SER A 90 5.75 4.79 -15.75
CA SER A 90 4.54 4.04 -15.37
C SER A 90 4.89 2.65 -14.85
N LYS A 91 5.88 1.99 -15.45
CA LYS A 91 6.42 0.71 -15.00
C LYS A 91 7.01 0.79 -13.60
N LYS A 92 7.88 1.78 -13.36
CA LYS A 92 8.46 2.02 -12.03
C LYS A 92 7.39 2.34 -10.99
N TYR A 93 6.42 3.17 -11.36
CA TYR A 93 5.29 3.49 -10.47
C TYR A 93 4.49 2.23 -10.11
N PHE A 94 4.11 1.44 -11.12
CA PHE A 94 3.37 0.20 -10.95
C PHE A 94 4.08 -0.77 -10.01
N LEU A 95 5.36 -1.06 -10.26
CA LEU A 95 6.13 -1.99 -9.44
C LEU A 95 6.26 -1.52 -7.99
N ASN A 96 6.48 -0.23 -7.76
CA ASN A 96 6.54 0.30 -6.41
C ASN A 96 5.18 0.19 -5.69
N LYS A 97 4.08 0.57 -6.35
CA LYS A 97 2.74 0.48 -5.76
C LYS A 97 2.31 -0.95 -5.51
N LEU A 98 2.61 -1.86 -6.43
CA LEU A 98 2.34 -3.28 -6.26
C LEU A 98 3.13 -3.86 -5.07
N LYS A 99 4.41 -3.51 -4.95
CA LYS A 99 5.24 -3.90 -3.82
C LYS A 99 4.69 -3.40 -2.49
N ASP A 100 4.29 -2.12 -2.44
CA ASP A 100 3.77 -1.51 -1.22
C ASP A 100 2.44 -2.16 -0.81
N ALA A 101 1.52 -2.37 -1.77
CA ALA A 101 0.26 -3.05 -1.53
C ALA A 101 0.46 -4.50 -1.03
N LEU A 102 1.31 -5.28 -1.69
CA LEU A 102 1.61 -6.65 -1.28
C LEU A 102 2.24 -6.73 0.11
N LYS A 103 3.18 -5.85 0.43
CA LYS A 103 3.77 -5.80 1.77
C LYS A 103 2.73 -5.51 2.84
N HIS A 104 1.80 -4.60 2.56
CA HIS A 104 0.70 -4.23 3.44
C HIS A 104 -0.17 -5.45 3.76
N GLU A 105 -0.67 -6.13 2.72
CA GLU A 105 -1.55 -7.28 2.88
C GLU A 105 -0.85 -8.50 3.52
N VAL A 106 0.41 -8.73 3.18
CA VAL A 106 1.21 -9.79 3.81
C VAL A 106 1.49 -9.50 5.29
N LEU A 107 1.61 -8.25 5.67
CA LEU A 107 1.70 -7.90 7.10
C LEU A 107 0.40 -8.23 7.82
N HIS A 108 -0.78 -7.90 7.25
CA HIS A 108 -2.07 -8.31 7.80
C HIS A 108 -2.20 -9.84 7.90
N MET A 109 -1.84 -10.56 6.84
CA MET A 109 -1.81 -12.03 6.85
C MET A 109 -0.97 -12.56 8.02
N LYS A 110 0.23 -12.02 8.24
CA LYS A 110 1.06 -12.39 9.39
C LYS A 110 0.39 -12.07 10.71
N GLN A 111 -0.15 -10.87 10.86
CA GLN A 111 -0.82 -10.43 12.09
C GLN A 111 -2.02 -11.33 12.45
N PHE A 112 -2.82 -11.75 11.46
CA PHE A 112 -3.95 -12.67 11.68
C PHE A 112 -3.49 -14.08 12.00
N ARG A 113 -2.54 -14.64 11.28
CA ARG A 113 -1.96 -15.96 11.55
C ARG A 113 -1.31 -16.03 12.94
N ASP A 114 -0.56 -15.01 13.34
CA ASP A 114 0.06 -14.93 14.68
C ASP A 114 -0.99 -14.91 15.81
N ARG A 115 -2.22 -14.48 15.53
CA ARG A 115 -3.36 -14.48 16.48
C ARG A 115 -4.29 -15.69 16.32
N GLY A 116 -3.95 -16.67 15.50
CA GLY A 116 -4.82 -17.82 15.20
C GLY A 116 -6.14 -17.40 14.55
N PHE A 117 -6.08 -16.45 13.62
CA PHE A 117 -7.23 -15.88 12.87
C PHE A 117 -8.29 -15.18 13.72
N HIS A 118 -8.01 -14.92 14.98
CA HIS A 118 -8.91 -14.11 15.79
C HIS A 118 -8.78 -12.63 15.43
N SER A 119 -9.92 -11.98 15.18
CA SER A 119 -9.97 -10.50 15.14
C SER A 119 -9.43 -9.99 16.48
N GLY A 120 -8.55 -9.00 16.43
CA GLY A 120 -8.06 -8.34 17.65
C GLY A 120 -9.22 -7.82 18.50
N SER A 121 -8.94 -7.35 19.72
CA SER A 121 -9.93 -6.87 20.69
C SER A 121 -10.86 -5.75 20.19
N GLU A 122 -10.57 -5.20 19.05
CA GLU A 122 -11.37 -4.19 18.34
C GLU A 122 -11.93 -4.89 17.10
N GLY A 123 -13.17 -5.35 17.15
CA GLY A 123 -13.80 -6.13 16.08
C GLY A 123 -13.68 -5.45 14.72
N TYR A 124 -13.27 -6.21 13.71
CA TYR A 124 -13.33 -5.77 12.31
C TYR A 124 -14.79 -5.85 11.88
N GLY A 125 -15.45 -4.71 11.74
CA GLY A 125 -16.82 -4.63 11.24
C GLY A 125 -16.86 -4.04 9.84
N ASP A 126 -17.69 -4.59 8.97
CA ASP A 126 -17.95 -4.06 7.62
C ASP A 126 -18.54 -2.65 7.63
N SER A 127 -18.88 -2.12 8.80
CA SER A 127 -19.53 -0.82 9.01
C SER A 127 -18.61 0.26 9.61
N ASP A 128 -17.30 -0.02 9.71
CA ASP A 128 -16.38 0.97 10.29
C ASP A 128 -16.30 2.23 9.42
N THR A 129 -16.31 3.37 10.09
CA THR A 129 -15.96 4.61 9.43
C THR A 129 -14.48 4.60 9.05
N GLU A 130 -14.10 5.38 8.02
CA GLU A 130 -12.70 5.55 7.63
C GLU A 130 -11.80 5.94 8.83
N HIS A 131 -12.37 6.73 9.75
CA HIS A 131 -11.67 7.16 10.98
C HIS A 131 -11.41 5.98 11.93
N GLU A 132 -12.38 5.08 12.12
CA GLU A 132 -12.23 3.87 12.94
C GLU A 132 -11.23 2.90 12.30
N TYR A 133 -11.37 2.66 11.00
CA TYR A 133 -10.45 1.83 10.23
C TYR A 133 -8.99 2.30 10.38
N MET A 134 -8.71 3.57 10.05
CA MET A 134 -7.37 4.15 10.12
C MET A 134 -6.82 4.29 11.56
N SER A 135 -7.68 4.12 12.58
CA SER A 135 -7.25 4.12 13.99
C SER A 135 -6.80 2.75 14.49
N ARG A 136 -7.07 1.68 13.76
CA ARG A 136 -6.72 0.31 14.15
C ARG A 136 -5.21 0.14 14.29
N PRO A 137 -4.72 -0.54 15.31
CA PRO A 137 -3.29 -0.76 15.51
C PRO A 137 -2.59 -1.44 14.32
N ASP A 138 -3.26 -2.41 13.70
CA ASP A 138 -2.74 -3.17 12.56
C ASP A 138 -2.58 -2.27 11.32
N GLU A 139 -3.58 -1.42 11.05
CA GLU A 139 -3.53 -0.45 9.95
C GLU A 139 -2.42 0.59 10.17
N ILE A 140 -2.31 1.13 11.39
CA ILE A 140 -1.24 2.06 11.73
C ILE A 140 0.14 1.44 11.48
N GLU A 141 0.31 0.15 11.78
CA GLU A 141 1.58 -0.56 11.56
C GLU A 141 1.87 -0.76 10.07
N ALA A 142 0.87 -1.20 9.30
CA ALA A 142 1.00 -1.43 7.87
C ALA A 142 1.27 -0.12 7.10
N TYR A 143 0.52 0.94 7.38
CA TYR A 143 0.77 2.25 6.79
C TYR A 143 2.11 2.86 7.23
N ALA A 144 2.51 2.66 8.47
CA ALA A 144 3.82 3.13 8.94
C ALA A 144 4.98 2.49 8.18
N MET A 145 4.88 1.20 7.88
CA MET A 145 5.85 0.48 7.05
C MET A 145 5.90 1.08 5.63
N ASN A 146 4.75 1.24 4.98
CA ASN A 146 4.66 1.80 3.62
C ASN A 146 5.24 3.21 3.54
N ILE A 147 4.87 4.08 4.48
CA ILE A 147 5.35 5.47 4.55
C ILE A 147 6.87 5.50 4.79
N GLY A 148 7.37 4.65 5.70
CA GLY A 148 8.80 4.53 6.00
C GLY A 148 9.60 4.07 4.79
N ASP A 149 9.14 3.03 4.09
CA ASP A 149 9.76 2.54 2.85
C ASP A 149 9.75 3.62 1.75
N GLU A 150 8.65 4.36 1.61
CA GLU A 150 8.56 5.46 0.64
C GLU A 150 9.57 6.57 0.95
N PHE A 151 9.73 6.94 2.22
CA PHE A 151 10.71 7.94 2.63
C PHE A 151 12.13 7.47 2.36
N ILE A 152 12.46 6.22 2.69
CA ILE A 152 13.78 5.63 2.41
C ILE A 152 14.06 5.61 0.90
N ARG A 153 13.08 5.24 0.07
CA ARG A 153 13.22 5.26 -1.40
C ARG A 153 13.47 6.67 -1.94
N LYS A 154 12.88 7.71 -1.34
CA LYS A 154 13.01 9.09 -1.80
C LYS A 154 14.34 9.73 -1.43
N VAL A 155 14.81 9.52 -0.21
CA VAL A 155 15.93 10.30 0.36
C VAL A 155 16.99 9.47 1.09
N GLY A 156 16.89 8.14 1.06
CA GLY A 156 17.75 7.24 1.83
C GLY A 156 17.37 7.19 3.31
N LYS A 157 17.98 6.27 4.05
CA LYS A 157 17.67 6.04 5.48
C LYS A 157 17.90 7.30 6.32
N ASP A 158 19.05 7.93 6.18
CA ASP A 158 19.41 9.10 6.99
C ASP A 158 18.47 10.28 6.70
N GLY A 159 18.14 10.52 5.44
CA GLY A 159 17.22 11.58 5.03
C GLY A 159 15.78 11.30 5.44
N ALA A 160 15.37 10.04 5.56
CA ALA A 160 14.01 9.65 5.92
C ALA A 160 13.60 10.15 7.31
N VAL A 161 14.52 10.12 8.27
CA VAL A 161 14.27 10.67 9.63
C VAL A 161 14.05 12.18 9.59
N ASP A 162 14.84 12.91 8.79
CA ASP A 162 14.67 14.35 8.64
C ASP A 162 13.39 14.69 7.91
N LEU A 163 13.02 13.91 6.90
CA LEU A 163 11.75 14.04 6.19
C LEU A 163 10.56 13.83 7.13
N LEU A 164 10.64 12.84 8.04
CA LEU A 164 9.61 12.60 9.07
C LEU A 164 9.48 13.78 10.05
N ARG A 165 10.61 14.36 10.47
CA ARG A 165 10.61 15.57 11.31
C ARG A 165 9.99 16.76 10.59
N MET A 166 10.30 16.93 9.31
CA MET A 166 9.70 17.97 8.46
C MET A 166 8.20 17.74 8.29
N ALA A 167 7.76 16.51 8.09
CA ALA A 167 6.35 16.14 7.97
C ALA A 167 5.56 16.58 9.21
N LYS A 168 6.07 16.30 10.40
CA LYS A 168 5.45 16.73 11.66
C LYS A 168 5.34 18.25 11.77
N LYS A 169 6.39 18.99 11.43
CA LYS A 169 6.37 20.47 11.42
C LYS A 169 5.38 21.00 10.39
N THR A 170 5.38 20.43 9.19
CA THR A 170 4.46 20.80 8.10
C THR A 170 3.00 20.62 8.52
N ALA A 171 2.68 19.52 9.17
CA ALA A 171 1.33 19.26 9.70
C ALA A 171 0.92 20.34 10.71
N GLN A 172 1.83 20.76 11.61
CA GLN A 172 1.54 21.80 12.60
C GLN A 172 1.20 23.16 11.96
N PHE A 173 1.84 23.49 10.84
CA PHE A 173 1.67 24.78 10.16
C PHE A 173 0.70 24.73 8.98
N LYS A 174 0.15 23.56 8.63
CA LYS A 174 -0.75 23.34 7.48
C LYS A 174 -0.19 23.90 6.17
N THR A 175 1.12 23.81 5.97
CA THR A 175 1.79 24.42 4.82
C THR A 175 1.75 23.53 3.60
N LYS A 176 1.82 24.13 2.38
CA LYS A 176 1.81 23.43 1.08
C LYS A 176 2.99 22.47 0.84
N VAL A 177 3.99 22.45 1.72
CA VAL A 177 5.15 21.54 1.64
C VAL A 177 4.70 20.06 1.72
N GLY A 178 3.47 19.81 2.20
CA GLY A 178 2.86 18.48 2.23
C GLY A 178 2.78 17.76 0.88
N GLN A 179 2.83 18.45 -0.25
CA GLN A 179 2.79 17.81 -1.58
C GLN A 179 3.98 16.87 -1.86
N PHE A 180 5.07 16.99 -1.13
CA PHE A 180 6.25 16.13 -1.24
C PHE A 180 6.25 14.96 -0.25
N LEU A 181 5.29 14.92 0.66
CA LEU A 181 5.13 13.84 1.62
C LEU A 181 4.45 12.62 0.98
N SER A 182 4.47 11.52 1.70
CA SER A 182 3.69 10.34 1.34
C SER A 182 2.19 10.67 1.25
N PRO A 183 1.48 10.25 0.19
CA PRO A 183 0.02 10.39 0.11
C PRO A 183 -0.70 9.78 1.32
N ASP A 184 -0.23 8.62 1.80
CA ASP A 184 -0.80 7.94 2.96
C ASP A 184 -0.63 8.79 4.24
N LEU A 185 0.55 9.38 4.44
CA LEU A 185 0.77 10.27 5.58
C LEU A 185 -0.10 11.53 5.51
N LEU A 186 -0.31 12.07 4.30
CA LEU A 186 -1.22 13.20 4.10
C LEU A 186 -2.67 12.83 4.39
N ALA A 187 -3.12 11.63 4.00
CA ALA A 187 -4.45 11.11 4.30
C ALA A 187 -4.66 11.02 5.83
N TYR A 188 -3.69 10.46 6.56
CA TYR A 188 -3.74 10.45 8.02
C TYR A 188 -3.83 11.84 8.63
N PHE A 189 -2.99 12.78 8.20
CA PHE A 189 -3.06 14.15 8.73
C PHE A 189 -4.40 14.82 8.43
N ALA A 190 -4.94 14.64 7.23
CA ALA A 190 -6.22 15.21 6.85
C ALA A 190 -7.37 14.61 7.68
N LEU A 191 -7.41 13.29 7.82
CA LEU A 191 -8.44 12.56 8.55
C LEU A 191 -8.46 12.95 10.04
N PHE A 192 -7.30 13.15 10.66
CA PHE A 192 -7.15 13.55 12.06
C PHE A 192 -6.95 15.06 12.24
N ASN A 193 -7.53 15.88 11.35
CA ASN A 193 -7.58 17.34 11.43
C ASN A 193 -6.22 18.04 11.59
N TRP A 194 -5.15 17.43 11.10
CA TRP A 194 -3.78 17.93 11.23
C TRP A 194 -3.30 18.07 12.68
N ASP A 195 -3.98 17.40 13.62
CA ASP A 195 -3.58 17.40 15.03
C ASP A 195 -2.42 16.42 15.27
N THR A 196 -1.19 16.94 15.28
CA THR A 196 0.00 16.14 15.57
C THR A 196 0.08 15.62 17.01
N ASN A 197 -0.83 16.05 17.90
CA ASN A 197 -0.97 15.54 19.25
C ASN A 197 -1.99 14.42 19.37
N HIS A 198 -2.80 14.19 18.34
CA HIS A 198 -3.75 13.09 18.32
C HIS A 198 -3.06 11.75 18.58
N PRO A 199 -3.61 10.85 19.44
CA PRO A 199 -2.98 9.59 19.80
C PRO A 199 -2.61 8.71 18.61
N VAL A 200 -3.49 8.63 17.60
CA VAL A 200 -3.28 7.88 16.34
C VAL A 200 -2.07 8.45 15.58
N ILE A 201 -2.02 9.77 15.39
CA ILE A 201 -0.90 10.43 14.70
C ILE A 201 0.43 10.22 15.43
N LYS A 202 0.42 10.34 16.77
CA LYS A 202 1.64 10.05 17.57
C LYS A 202 2.10 8.61 17.41
N ARG A 203 1.16 7.65 17.43
CA ARG A 203 1.48 6.23 17.22
C ARG A 203 2.03 5.99 15.82
N LEU A 204 1.39 6.52 14.78
CA LEU A 204 1.84 6.42 13.40
C LEU A 204 3.28 6.97 13.25
N LEU A 205 3.53 8.20 13.65
CA LEU A 205 4.86 8.82 13.53
C LEU A 205 5.94 8.03 14.28
N LYS A 206 5.59 7.47 15.46
CA LYS A 206 6.48 6.60 16.22
C LYS A 206 6.80 5.31 15.46
N LYS A 207 5.79 4.66 14.88
CA LYS A 207 5.94 3.41 14.11
C LYS A 207 6.76 3.64 12.83
N ILE A 208 6.52 4.74 12.11
CA ILE A 208 7.34 5.13 10.95
C ILE A 208 8.81 5.29 11.36
N TYR A 209 9.07 6.00 12.46
CA TYR A 209 10.43 6.17 12.96
C TYR A 209 11.09 4.82 13.30
N GLN A 210 10.37 3.94 13.99
CA GLN A 210 10.86 2.60 14.34
C GLN A 210 11.21 1.80 13.09
N HIS A 211 10.29 1.76 12.11
CA HIS A 211 10.52 1.06 10.86
C HIS A 211 11.76 1.58 10.11
N ILE A 212 11.94 2.91 10.02
CA ILE A 212 13.13 3.50 9.39
C ILE A 212 14.42 3.06 10.12
N GLN A 213 14.39 2.93 11.45
CA GLN A 213 15.58 2.51 12.19
C GLN A 213 15.94 1.03 11.98
N GLU A 214 14.95 0.17 11.76
CA GLU A 214 15.10 -1.27 11.56
C GLU A 214 15.64 -1.65 10.16
N GLN A 215 15.52 -0.76 9.16
CA GLN A 215 16.06 -0.97 7.82
C GLN A 215 17.56 -0.64 7.75
#